data_7ffc014dad72940b9fea95c3c9ce2c91
#
_entry.id   7ffc014dad72940b9fea95c3c9ce2c91
#
_cell.length_a   1.000
_cell.length_b   1.000
_cell.length_c   1.000
_cell.angle_alpha   90.00
_cell.angle_beta   90.00
_cell.angle_gamma   90.00
#
_symmetry.space_group_name_H-M   'P 1'
#
loop_
_entity.id
_entity.type
_entity.pdbx_description
1 polymer ?
#
loop_
_entity_poly.entity_id
_entity_poly.type
_entity_poly.pdbx_seq_one_letter_code
_entity_poly.pdbx_strand_id
1 'polypeptide(L)'
;MKTLNDYQIALDDVMEFIDNNLLEAKLREVEADYNANPSLLNKVRLGIIYHEVALNLGFFSKQYKGYAQKSLTILSECEVNTETPEALEPFILSYEASAMALVAGETFKLSLIGKSFKLFETAIQKYGAVHYLPEFMRGSVAENLPWFYFSKRALAKIDFENIIHKQAQHPEYASWKIMSFVYWAWAKQHPQRKYRSQALSYLQKAIELDPHYLAGRKRSEELMTCYSPK
;
A
#
# COMPACT_ATOMS: atom_id res chain seq x y z
N MET A 1 -6.33 22.99 12.45
CA MET A 1 -5.97 22.32 11.19
C MET A 1 -5.63 20.88 11.55
N LYS A 2 -6.16 19.87 10.82
CA LYS A 2 -5.82 18.47 11.09
C LYS A 2 -4.39 18.19 10.67
N THR A 3 -3.68 17.39 11.48
CA THR A 3 -2.31 16.96 11.23
C THR A 3 -2.28 15.72 10.33
N LEU A 4 -1.10 15.34 9.86
CA LEU A 4 -0.86 14.08 9.14
C LEU A 4 -1.34 12.86 9.94
N ASN A 5 -1.03 12.84 11.24
CA ASN A 5 -1.45 11.76 12.15
C ASN A 5 -2.98 11.69 12.34
N ASP A 6 -3.66 12.86 12.37
CA ASP A 6 -5.13 12.88 12.45
C ASP A 6 -5.77 12.24 11.21
N TYR A 7 -5.19 12.46 10.02
CA TYR A 7 -5.64 11.83 8.79
C TYR A 7 -5.27 10.35 8.74
N GLN A 8 -4.08 9.96 9.21
CA GLN A 8 -3.72 8.54 9.33
C GLN A 8 -4.76 7.79 10.17
N ILE A 9 -5.10 8.32 11.36
CA ILE A 9 -6.12 7.71 12.24
C ILE A 9 -7.49 7.64 11.56
N ALA A 10 -7.89 8.71 10.85
CA ALA A 10 -9.19 8.80 10.18
C ALA A 10 -9.32 7.90 8.94
N LEU A 11 -8.20 7.41 8.39
CA LEU A 11 -8.13 6.56 7.20
C LEU A 11 -7.74 5.11 7.53
N ASP A 12 -7.24 4.82 8.73
CA ASP A 12 -6.68 3.52 9.10
C ASP A 12 -7.67 2.35 8.91
N ASP A 13 -8.95 2.60 9.13
CA ASP A 13 -10.02 1.61 8.97
C ASP A 13 -10.40 1.27 7.52
N VAL A 14 -9.88 2.03 6.54
CA VAL A 14 -10.10 1.79 5.10
C VAL A 14 -8.82 1.44 4.35
N MET A 15 -7.65 1.52 5.01
CA MET A 15 -6.35 1.23 4.41
C MET A 15 -5.89 -0.20 4.70
N GLU A 16 -5.23 -0.84 3.72
CA GLU A 16 -4.50 -2.09 3.87
C GLU A 16 -5.36 -3.24 4.43
N PHE A 17 -6.50 -3.45 3.82
CA PHE A 17 -7.41 -4.55 4.14
C PHE A 17 -6.80 -5.91 3.78
N ILE A 18 -6.83 -6.84 4.75
CA ILE A 18 -6.33 -8.22 4.58
C ILE A 18 -7.49 -9.23 4.56
N ASP A 19 -8.56 -8.96 5.33
CA ASP A 19 -9.72 -9.85 5.40
C ASP A 19 -10.77 -9.48 4.34
N ASN A 20 -10.84 -10.27 3.27
CA ASN A 20 -11.78 -10.07 2.18
C ASN A 20 -13.26 -10.13 2.63
N ASN A 21 -13.58 -10.86 3.70
CA ASN A 21 -14.96 -10.96 4.18
C ASN A 21 -15.41 -9.65 4.82
N LEU A 22 -14.49 -8.95 5.49
CA LEU A 22 -14.76 -7.64 6.09
C LEU A 22 -14.76 -6.52 5.04
N LEU A 23 -14.01 -6.69 3.95
CA LEU A 23 -13.84 -5.67 2.91
C LEU A 23 -15.16 -5.30 2.23
N GLU A 24 -16.01 -6.28 1.91
CA GLU A 24 -17.33 -6.01 1.30
C GLU A 24 -18.27 -5.25 2.26
N ALA A 25 -18.23 -5.56 3.55
CA ALA A 25 -19.03 -4.85 4.54
C ALA A 25 -18.53 -3.40 4.67
N LYS A 26 -17.20 -3.20 4.73
CA LYS A 26 -16.58 -1.88 4.80
C LYS A 26 -16.85 -1.05 3.54
N LEU A 27 -16.85 -1.65 2.36
CA LEU A 27 -17.24 -0.98 1.12
C LEU A 27 -18.63 -0.36 1.23
N ARG A 28 -19.63 -1.15 1.66
CA ARG A 28 -21.02 -0.65 1.82
C ARG A 28 -21.14 0.45 2.87
N GLU A 29 -20.41 0.33 3.97
CA GLU A 29 -20.34 1.34 5.03
C GLU A 29 -19.81 2.67 4.48
N VAL A 30 -18.66 2.66 3.81
CA VAL A 30 -18.01 3.86 3.27
C VAL A 30 -18.84 4.51 2.16
N GLU A 31 -19.48 3.71 1.30
CA GLU A 31 -20.43 4.24 0.29
C GLU A 31 -21.63 4.95 0.95
N ALA A 32 -22.19 4.37 2.02
CA ALA A 32 -23.29 4.97 2.79
C ALA A 32 -22.83 6.25 3.48
N ASP A 33 -21.66 6.26 4.11
CA ASP A 33 -21.11 7.45 4.78
C ASP A 33 -20.88 8.60 3.79
N TYR A 34 -20.34 8.32 2.61
CA TYR A 34 -20.14 9.35 1.58
C TYR A 34 -21.48 9.89 1.07
N ASN A 35 -22.47 9.04 0.85
CA ASN A 35 -23.79 9.46 0.39
C ASN A 35 -24.53 10.32 1.44
N ALA A 36 -24.34 10.02 2.73
CA ALA A 36 -24.93 10.79 3.81
C ALA A 36 -24.20 12.13 4.06
N ASN A 37 -22.89 12.16 3.89
CA ASN A 37 -22.04 13.33 4.10
C ASN A 37 -20.90 13.39 3.09
N PRO A 38 -21.05 14.05 1.93
CA PRO A 38 -20.06 14.11 0.86
C PRO A 38 -18.90 15.09 1.16
N SER A 39 -18.25 14.93 2.32
CA SER A 39 -17.06 15.70 2.69
C SER A 39 -15.84 15.22 1.91
N LEU A 40 -14.78 16.07 1.81
CA LEU A 40 -13.52 15.70 1.17
C LEU A 40 -12.91 14.43 1.81
N LEU A 41 -12.92 14.33 3.14
CA LEU A 41 -12.40 13.16 3.84
C LEU A 41 -13.16 11.88 3.45
N ASN A 42 -14.50 11.92 3.45
CA ASN A 42 -15.31 10.77 3.04
C ASN A 42 -15.10 10.42 1.55
N LYS A 43 -14.84 11.43 0.71
CA LYS A 43 -14.47 11.19 -0.70
C LYS A 43 -13.14 10.47 -0.83
N VAL A 44 -12.12 10.86 -0.06
CA VAL A 44 -10.83 10.16 -0.02
C VAL A 44 -10.99 8.74 0.51
N ARG A 45 -11.75 8.53 1.60
CA ARG A 45 -12.10 7.18 2.12
C ARG A 45 -12.73 6.32 1.04
N LEU A 46 -13.67 6.88 0.26
CA LEU A 46 -14.32 6.17 -0.85
C LEU A 46 -13.32 5.78 -1.94
N GLY A 47 -12.40 6.68 -2.31
CA GLY A 47 -11.34 6.39 -3.26
C GLY A 47 -10.42 5.26 -2.78
N ILE A 48 -10.03 5.28 -1.50
CA ILE A 48 -9.17 4.26 -0.89
C ILE A 48 -9.89 2.89 -0.82
N ILE A 49 -11.14 2.83 -0.35
CA ILE A 49 -11.83 1.54 -0.26
C ILE A 49 -12.09 0.93 -1.65
N TYR A 50 -12.32 1.75 -2.68
CA TYR A 50 -12.40 1.25 -4.05
C TYR A 50 -11.08 0.67 -4.55
N HIS A 51 -9.93 1.26 -4.14
CA HIS A 51 -8.62 0.69 -4.41
C HIS A 51 -8.46 -0.68 -3.75
N GLU A 52 -8.78 -0.79 -2.44
CA GLU A 52 -8.67 -2.04 -1.68
C GLU A 52 -9.54 -3.14 -2.29
N VAL A 53 -10.76 -2.81 -2.70
CA VAL A 53 -11.67 -3.74 -3.41
C VAL A 53 -11.07 -4.18 -4.75
N ALA A 54 -10.53 -3.25 -5.54
CA ALA A 54 -9.89 -3.59 -6.81
C ALA A 54 -8.68 -4.52 -6.60
N LEU A 55 -7.85 -4.22 -5.60
CA LEU A 55 -6.64 -4.99 -5.30
C LEU A 55 -6.95 -6.41 -4.81
N ASN A 56 -7.92 -6.56 -3.91
CA ASN A 56 -8.15 -7.81 -3.19
C ASN A 56 -9.27 -8.67 -3.80
N LEU A 57 -10.26 -8.06 -4.46
CA LEU A 57 -11.43 -8.76 -5.00
C LEU A 57 -11.54 -8.67 -6.53
N GLY A 58 -11.04 -7.60 -7.14
CA GLY A 58 -11.21 -7.33 -8.57
C GLY A 58 -10.62 -8.39 -9.51
N PHE A 59 -9.55 -9.08 -9.07
CA PHE A 59 -8.95 -10.18 -9.83
C PHE A 59 -9.73 -11.50 -9.74
N PHE A 60 -10.53 -11.67 -8.69
CA PHE A 60 -11.24 -12.93 -8.41
C PHE A 60 -12.73 -12.88 -8.75
N SER A 61 -13.32 -11.68 -8.85
CA SER A 61 -14.76 -11.51 -9.08
C SER A 61 -15.05 -10.46 -10.14
N LYS A 62 -15.85 -10.83 -11.15
CA LYS A 62 -16.31 -9.91 -12.20
C LYS A 62 -17.13 -8.74 -11.65
N GLN A 63 -17.77 -8.93 -10.49
CA GLN A 63 -18.57 -7.91 -9.81
C GLN A 63 -17.75 -6.66 -9.47
N TYR A 64 -16.47 -6.83 -9.14
CA TYR A 64 -15.58 -5.74 -8.74
C TYR A 64 -14.67 -5.22 -9.87
N LYS A 65 -14.90 -5.67 -11.10
CA LYS A 65 -14.19 -5.15 -12.26
C LYS A 65 -14.50 -3.66 -12.46
N GLY A 66 -13.45 -2.86 -12.65
CA GLY A 66 -13.59 -1.40 -12.85
C GLY A 66 -13.53 -0.58 -11.54
N TYR A 67 -13.42 -1.23 -10.36
CA TYR A 67 -13.22 -0.50 -9.11
C TYR A 67 -11.88 0.23 -9.06
N ALA A 68 -10.83 -0.28 -9.73
CA ALA A 68 -9.58 0.45 -9.94
C ALA A 68 -9.80 1.80 -10.65
N GLN A 69 -10.64 1.81 -11.69
CA GLN A 69 -10.98 3.05 -12.40
C GLN A 69 -11.82 4.00 -11.55
N LYS A 70 -12.78 3.48 -10.75
CA LYS A 70 -13.54 4.32 -9.81
C LYS A 70 -12.62 4.99 -8.78
N SER A 71 -11.70 4.20 -8.19
CA SER A 71 -10.70 4.73 -7.27
C SER A 71 -9.85 5.83 -7.92
N LEU A 72 -9.27 5.55 -9.08
CA LEU A 72 -8.45 6.51 -9.82
C LEU A 72 -9.21 7.81 -10.09
N THR A 73 -10.45 7.73 -10.56
CA THR A 73 -11.27 8.91 -10.86
C THR A 73 -11.49 9.78 -9.62
N ILE A 74 -11.90 9.17 -8.51
CA ILE A 74 -12.19 9.89 -7.25
C ILE A 74 -10.92 10.53 -6.68
N LEU A 75 -9.80 9.80 -6.66
CA LEU A 75 -8.56 10.30 -6.08
C LEU A 75 -7.94 11.41 -6.93
N SER A 76 -8.00 11.30 -8.27
CA SER A 76 -7.57 12.38 -9.16
C SER A 76 -8.40 13.65 -8.98
N GLU A 77 -9.71 13.54 -8.73
CA GLU A 77 -10.54 14.70 -8.41
C GLU A 77 -10.17 15.34 -7.06
N CYS A 78 -9.71 14.54 -6.09
CA CYS A 78 -9.22 15.04 -4.81
C CYS A 78 -7.84 15.70 -4.95
N GLU A 79 -6.94 15.19 -5.80
CA GLU A 79 -5.62 15.74 -6.05
C GLU A 79 -5.70 17.15 -6.64
N VAL A 80 -6.57 17.36 -7.63
CA VAL A 80 -6.71 18.67 -8.29
C VAL A 80 -7.54 19.69 -7.49
N ASN A 81 -8.14 19.30 -6.38
CA ASN A 81 -8.93 20.19 -5.55
C ASN A 81 -8.01 21.11 -4.73
N THR A 82 -8.07 22.41 -5.01
CA THR A 82 -7.27 23.44 -4.34
C THR A 82 -7.55 23.59 -2.83
N GLU A 83 -8.64 23.03 -2.33
CA GLU A 83 -8.99 23.03 -0.91
C GLU A 83 -8.43 21.80 -0.17
N THR A 84 -7.74 20.89 -0.88
CA THR A 84 -7.16 19.69 -0.28
C THR A 84 -6.03 20.08 0.69
N PRO A 85 -6.15 19.71 1.99
CA PRO A 85 -5.09 19.97 2.95
C PRO A 85 -3.82 19.20 2.59
N GLU A 86 -2.66 19.87 2.67
CA GLU A 86 -1.36 19.24 2.40
C GLU A 86 -1.12 17.95 3.19
N ALA A 87 -1.59 17.89 4.44
CA ALA A 87 -1.49 16.71 5.29
C ALA A 87 -2.32 15.49 4.80
N LEU A 88 -3.23 15.68 3.83
CA LEU A 88 -4.01 14.60 3.21
C LEU A 88 -3.39 14.12 1.89
N GLU A 89 -2.52 14.93 1.27
CA GLU A 89 -1.92 14.61 -0.03
C GLU A 89 -1.11 13.31 -0.06
N PRO A 90 -0.31 12.91 0.95
CA PRO A 90 0.44 11.65 0.89
C PRO A 90 -0.47 10.43 0.71
N PHE A 91 -1.68 10.45 1.27
CA PHE A 91 -2.66 9.38 1.08
C PHE A 91 -3.26 9.40 -0.33
N ILE A 92 -3.69 10.58 -0.79
CA ILE A 92 -4.29 10.75 -2.12
C ILE A 92 -3.29 10.32 -3.20
N LEU A 93 -2.09 10.90 -3.23
CA LEU A 93 -1.09 10.64 -4.27
C LEU A 93 -0.64 9.16 -4.28
N SER A 94 -0.47 8.56 -3.10
CA SER A 94 -0.03 7.16 -3.01
C SER A 94 -1.09 6.19 -3.53
N TYR A 95 -2.34 6.37 -3.10
CA TYR A 95 -3.45 5.53 -3.55
C TYR A 95 -3.84 5.78 -5.00
N GLU A 96 -3.76 7.03 -5.48
CA GLU A 96 -3.97 7.37 -6.89
C GLU A 96 -2.94 6.69 -7.79
N ALA A 97 -1.65 6.79 -7.43
CA ALA A 97 -0.58 6.14 -8.17
C ALA A 97 -0.76 4.61 -8.23
N SER A 98 -1.18 4.00 -7.12
CA SER A 98 -1.47 2.56 -7.06
C SER A 98 -2.70 2.18 -7.87
N ALA A 99 -3.80 2.95 -7.76
CA ALA A 99 -5.01 2.74 -8.56
C ALA A 99 -4.71 2.83 -10.07
N MET A 100 -3.85 3.77 -10.47
CA MET A 100 -3.39 3.90 -11.86
C MET A 100 -2.65 2.64 -12.34
N ALA A 101 -1.83 2.02 -11.48
CA ALA A 101 -1.15 0.75 -11.80
C ALA A 101 -2.17 -0.41 -11.92
N LEU A 102 -3.19 -0.46 -11.05
CA LEU A 102 -4.27 -1.46 -11.14
C LEU A 102 -5.07 -1.31 -12.43
N VAL A 103 -5.43 -0.07 -12.81
CA VAL A 103 -6.10 0.21 -14.10
C VAL A 103 -5.23 -0.23 -15.27
N ALA A 104 -3.91 -0.03 -15.20
CA ALA A 104 -2.99 -0.54 -16.23
C ALA A 104 -3.05 -2.06 -16.36
N GLY A 105 -3.12 -2.77 -15.24
CA GLY A 105 -3.27 -4.24 -15.21
C GLY A 105 -4.60 -4.71 -15.77
N GLU A 106 -5.72 -4.06 -15.41
CA GLU A 106 -7.07 -4.41 -15.89
C GLU A 106 -7.28 -4.13 -17.38
N THR A 107 -6.67 -3.05 -17.90
CA THR A 107 -6.94 -2.53 -19.25
C THR A 107 -5.81 -2.75 -20.24
N PHE A 108 -4.68 -3.31 -19.80
CA PHE A 108 -3.44 -3.44 -20.57
C PHE A 108 -2.87 -2.12 -21.11
N LYS A 109 -3.26 -0.97 -20.54
CA LYS A 109 -2.73 0.34 -20.87
C LYS A 109 -1.39 0.59 -20.19
N LEU A 110 -0.33 -0.05 -20.70
CA LEU A 110 0.99 -0.08 -20.07
C LEU A 110 1.63 1.32 -19.87
N SER A 111 1.20 2.33 -20.64
CA SER A 111 1.64 3.72 -20.45
C SER A 111 1.26 4.27 -19.06
N LEU A 112 0.21 3.77 -18.43
CA LEU A 112 -0.21 4.16 -17.08
C LEU A 112 0.81 3.73 -16.01
N ILE A 113 1.56 2.65 -16.22
CA ILE A 113 2.64 2.25 -15.31
C ILE A 113 3.71 3.35 -15.20
N GLY A 114 4.09 3.95 -16.34
CA GLY A 114 5.04 5.07 -16.34
C GLY A 114 4.53 6.27 -15.54
N LYS A 115 3.25 6.64 -15.72
CA LYS A 115 2.59 7.74 -15.00
C LYS A 115 2.47 7.45 -13.51
N SER A 116 2.03 6.24 -13.13
CA SER A 116 1.95 5.77 -11.75
C SER A 116 3.28 5.94 -11.02
N PHE A 117 4.38 5.44 -11.61
CA PHE A 117 5.71 5.55 -10.99
C PHE A 117 6.22 6.98 -10.89
N LYS A 118 5.89 7.86 -11.85
CA LYS A 118 6.20 9.28 -11.76
C LYS A 118 5.43 9.94 -10.61
N LEU A 119 4.16 9.59 -10.41
CA LEU A 119 3.35 10.11 -9.30
C LEU A 119 3.88 9.63 -7.94
N PHE A 120 4.26 8.34 -7.81
CA PHE A 120 4.94 7.84 -6.63
C PHE A 120 6.24 8.60 -6.35
N GLU A 121 7.05 8.87 -7.38
CA GLU A 121 8.29 9.63 -7.21
C GLU A 121 8.03 11.03 -6.66
N THR A 122 7.00 11.73 -7.18
CA THR A 122 6.56 13.02 -6.65
C THR A 122 6.12 12.90 -5.19
N ALA A 123 5.32 11.90 -4.83
CA ALA A 123 4.85 11.68 -3.47
C ALA A 123 6.01 11.38 -2.50
N ILE A 124 6.99 10.57 -2.93
CA ILE A 124 8.18 10.26 -2.12
C ILE A 124 9.07 11.48 -1.92
N GLN A 125 9.29 12.27 -2.96
CA GLN A 125 10.07 13.51 -2.87
C GLN A 125 9.45 14.50 -1.86
N LYS A 126 8.12 14.62 -1.85
CA LYS A 126 7.42 15.53 -0.96
C LYS A 126 7.28 14.99 0.47
N TYR A 127 6.95 13.71 0.63
CA TYR A 127 6.44 13.15 1.88
C TYR A 127 7.22 11.96 2.41
N GLY A 128 8.12 11.37 1.64
CA GLY A 128 8.86 10.18 2.06
C GLY A 128 9.77 10.37 3.28
N ALA A 129 10.10 11.61 3.65
CA ALA A 129 10.82 11.89 4.90
C ALA A 129 9.92 11.80 6.14
N VAL A 130 8.60 12.01 6.00
CA VAL A 130 7.66 12.18 7.12
C VAL A 130 6.55 11.12 7.15
N HIS A 131 6.38 10.33 6.06
CA HIS A 131 5.33 9.33 5.97
C HIS A 131 5.75 8.13 5.11
N TYR A 132 5.48 6.92 5.60
CA TYR A 132 5.88 5.65 4.97
C TYR A 132 5.11 5.33 3.67
N LEU A 133 3.87 5.80 3.56
CA LEU A 133 2.89 5.30 2.57
C LEU A 133 3.37 5.41 1.12
N PRO A 134 3.99 6.52 0.65
CA PRO A 134 4.46 6.61 -0.73
C PRO A 134 5.50 5.54 -1.09
N GLU A 135 6.47 5.26 -0.23
CA GLU A 135 7.48 4.21 -0.45
C GLU A 135 6.85 2.82 -0.33
N PHE A 136 5.98 2.61 0.66
CA PHE A 136 5.28 1.35 0.87
C PHE A 136 4.45 0.95 -0.35
N MET A 137 3.64 1.87 -0.86
CA MET A 137 2.77 1.62 -2.01
C MET A 137 3.57 1.44 -3.30
N ARG A 138 4.63 2.26 -3.54
CA ARG A 138 5.51 2.06 -4.70
C ARG A 138 6.22 0.72 -4.65
N GLY A 139 6.76 0.35 -3.52
CA GLY A 139 7.42 -0.95 -3.30
C GLY A 139 6.47 -2.12 -3.55
N SER A 140 5.25 -2.03 -3.04
CA SER A 140 4.21 -3.05 -3.23
C SER A 140 3.78 -3.19 -4.69
N VAL A 141 3.58 -2.09 -5.40
CA VAL A 141 3.29 -2.11 -6.85
C VAL A 141 4.48 -2.66 -7.63
N ALA A 142 5.71 -2.18 -7.33
CA ALA A 142 6.93 -2.61 -8.00
C ALA A 142 7.16 -4.12 -7.89
N GLU A 143 6.94 -4.70 -6.72
CA GLU A 143 7.08 -6.14 -6.47
C GLU A 143 6.18 -6.99 -7.37
N ASN A 144 4.97 -6.51 -7.65
CA ASN A 144 3.94 -7.24 -8.39
C ASN A 144 3.95 -6.97 -9.90
N LEU A 145 4.82 -6.10 -10.41
CA LEU A 145 4.95 -5.88 -11.85
C LEU A 145 5.47 -7.15 -12.58
N PRO A 146 5.08 -7.35 -13.84
CA PRO A 146 5.66 -8.38 -14.70
C PRO A 146 7.20 -8.27 -14.78
N TRP A 147 7.87 -9.41 -15.00
CA TRP A 147 9.32 -9.53 -14.97
C TRP A 147 10.07 -8.57 -15.90
N PHE A 148 9.49 -8.21 -17.03
CA PHE A 148 10.10 -7.30 -18.01
C PHE A 148 10.18 -5.84 -17.53
N TYR A 149 9.51 -5.47 -16.45
CA TYR A 149 9.69 -4.19 -15.76
C TYR A 149 10.84 -4.22 -14.74
N PHE A 150 11.93 -4.95 -15.04
CA PHE A 150 13.02 -5.23 -14.09
C PHE A 150 13.58 -3.99 -13.38
N SER A 151 13.72 -2.84 -14.07
CA SER A 151 14.19 -1.59 -13.46
C SER A 151 13.21 -1.04 -12.41
N LYS A 152 11.89 -1.11 -12.68
CA LYS A 152 10.87 -0.69 -11.71
C LYS A 152 10.74 -1.70 -10.57
N ARG A 153 10.82 -2.99 -10.85
CA ARG A 153 10.80 -4.04 -9.82
C ARG A 153 11.95 -3.91 -8.82
N ALA A 154 13.11 -3.40 -9.26
CA ALA A 154 14.24 -3.16 -8.38
C ALA A 154 13.94 -2.11 -7.29
N LEU A 155 12.97 -1.20 -7.53
CA LEU A 155 12.56 -0.20 -6.55
C LEU A 155 11.92 -0.82 -5.30
N ALA A 156 11.30 -1.99 -5.41
CA ALA A 156 10.74 -2.68 -4.23
C ALA A 156 11.78 -2.92 -3.14
N LYS A 157 13.00 -3.34 -3.51
CA LYS A 157 14.10 -3.53 -2.56
C LYS A 157 14.50 -2.23 -1.89
N ILE A 158 14.62 -1.18 -2.68
CA ILE A 158 15.05 0.15 -2.21
C ILE A 158 14.01 0.71 -1.24
N ASP A 159 12.74 0.64 -1.60
CA ASP A 159 11.65 1.22 -0.81
C ASP A 159 11.49 0.50 0.54
N PHE A 160 11.45 -0.83 0.54
CA PHE A 160 11.34 -1.58 1.80
C PHE A 160 12.57 -1.41 2.70
N GLU A 161 13.78 -1.32 2.12
CA GLU A 161 15.00 -1.03 2.88
C GLU A 161 14.99 0.37 3.48
N ASN A 162 14.53 1.37 2.72
CA ASN A 162 14.38 2.75 3.20
C ASN A 162 13.39 2.85 4.37
N ILE A 163 12.23 2.17 4.27
CA ILE A 163 11.24 2.15 5.36
C ILE A 163 11.85 1.54 6.62
N ILE A 164 12.54 0.39 6.51
CA ILE A 164 13.21 -0.25 7.65
C ILE A 164 14.25 0.69 8.28
N HIS A 165 15.03 1.38 7.47
CA HIS A 165 16.06 2.31 7.94
C HIS A 165 15.45 3.52 8.67
N LYS A 166 14.41 4.12 8.10
CA LYS A 166 13.70 5.25 8.71
C LYS A 166 13.00 4.85 10.01
N GLN A 167 12.35 3.68 10.04
CA GLN A 167 11.73 3.13 11.24
C GLN A 167 12.73 2.91 12.36
N ALA A 168 13.97 2.52 12.06
CA ALA A 168 15.01 2.34 13.06
C ALA A 168 15.46 3.68 13.68
N GLN A 169 15.34 4.78 12.95
CA GLN A 169 15.65 6.14 13.41
C GLN A 169 14.44 6.81 14.10
N HIS A 170 13.24 6.54 13.64
CA HIS A 170 11.97 7.11 14.06
C HIS A 170 10.94 5.98 14.29
N PRO A 171 10.82 5.46 15.52
CA PRO A 171 9.95 4.30 15.82
C PRO A 171 8.47 4.51 15.48
N GLU A 172 8.03 5.77 15.36
CA GLU A 172 6.67 6.15 14.98
C GLU A 172 6.47 6.31 13.46
N TYR A 173 7.50 6.10 12.63
CA TYR A 173 7.44 6.34 11.18
C TYR A 173 6.40 5.45 10.47
N ALA A 174 6.29 4.19 10.87
CA ALA A 174 5.30 3.27 10.34
C ALA A 174 4.69 2.41 11.46
N SER A 175 3.43 2.00 11.27
CA SER A 175 2.74 1.15 12.23
C SER A 175 3.33 -0.27 12.28
N TRP A 176 3.03 -1.01 13.37
CA TRP A 176 3.42 -2.41 13.50
C TRP A 176 2.91 -3.28 12.34
N LYS A 177 1.72 -2.98 11.83
CA LYS A 177 1.08 -3.67 10.71
C LYS A 177 1.91 -3.52 9.43
N ILE A 178 2.31 -2.29 9.12
CA ILE A 178 3.20 -1.98 7.99
C ILE A 178 4.55 -2.65 8.17
N MET A 179 5.16 -2.52 9.35
CA MET A 179 6.49 -3.09 9.60
C MET A 179 6.50 -4.61 9.52
N SER A 180 5.44 -5.28 10.00
CA SER A 180 5.30 -6.73 9.82
C SER A 180 5.31 -7.13 8.34
N PHE A 181 4.57 -6.40 7.50
CA PHE A 181 4.57 -6.63 6.06
C PHE A 181 5.93 -6.31 5.42
N VAL A 182 6.53 -5.16 5.75
CA VAL A 182 7.79 -4.68 5.15
C VAL A 182 8.95 -5.63 5.47
N TYR A 183 9.04 -6.16 6.69
CA TYR A 183 10.06 -7.15 7.05
C TYR A 183 9.92 -8.44 6.22
N TRP A 184 8.70 -8.94 6.05
CA TRP A 184 8.43 -10.08 5.18
C TRP A 184 8.82 -9.78 3.72
N ALA A 185 8.39 -8.64 3.18
CA ALA A 185 8.64 -8.24 1.80
C ALA A 185 10.14 -8.09 1.52
N TRP A 186 10.89 -7.50 2.46
CA TRP A 186 12.35 -7.41 2.37
C TRP A 186 13.00 -8.81 2.30
N ALA A 187 12.60 -9.72 3.18
CA ALA A 187 13.14 -11.09 3.19
C ALA A 187 12.84 -11.82 1.86
N LYS A 188 11.62 -11.68 1.33
CA LYS A 188 11.21 -12.23 0.03
C LYS A 188 12.06 -11.70 -1.13
N GLN A 189 12.45 -10.42 -1.08
CA GLN A 189 13.28 -9.78 -2.11
C GLN A 189 14.78 -10.17 -2.02
N HIS A 190 15.21 -10.81 -0.94
CA HIS A 190 16.61 -11.15 -0.66
C HIS A 190 16.84 -12.66 -0.45
N PRO A 191 16.51 -13.52 -1.45
CA PRO A 191 16.60 -14.99 -1.28
C PRO A 191 18.04 -15.51 -1.29
N GLN A 192 19.06 -14.67 -1.56
CA GLN A 192 20.45 -15.08 -1.68
C GLN A 192 21.04 -15.52 -0.34
N ARG A 193 21.88 -16.56 -0.34
CA ARG A 193 22.50 -17.15 0.86
C ARG A 193 23.17 -16.12 1.79
N LYS A 194 23.78 -15.08 1.23
CA LYS A 194 24.46 -14.01 2.00
C LYS A 194 23.49 -13.20 2.89
N TYR A 195 22.21 -13.14 2.54
CA TYR A 195 21.18 -12.42 3.32
C TYR A 195 20.38 -13.33 4.27
N ARG A 196 20.65 -14.64 4.29
CA ARG A 196 19.84 -15.62 5.02
C ARG A 196 19.66 -15.28 6.50
N SER A 197 20.73 -14.92 7.20
CA SER A 197 20.65 -14.57 8.62
C SER A 197 19.76 -13.35 8.87
N GLN A 198 19.93 -12.31 8.06
CA GLN A 198 19.13 -11.09 8.16
C GLN A 198 17.67 -11.34 7.76
N ALA A 199 17.43 -12.13 6.71
CA ALA A 199 16.09 -12.50 6.28
C ALA A 199 15.33 -13.25 7.40
N LEU A 200 15.97 -14.25 8.03
CA LEU A 200 15.38 -14.97 9.17
C LEU A 200 15.10 -14.05 10.35
N SER A 201 16.02 -13.12 10.67
CA SER A 201 15.79 -12.11 11.71
C SER A 201 14.58 -11.21 11.41
N TYR A 202 14.43 -10.76 10.17
CA TYR A 202 13.30 -9.92 9.77
C TYR A 202 11.98 -10.70 9.74
N LEU A 203 11.98 -11.95 9.28
CA LEU A 203 10.80 -12.80 9.32
C LEU A 203 10.34 -13.04 10.77
N GLN A 204 11.28 -13.26 11.69
CA GLN A 204 10.97 -13.37 13.11
C GLN A 204 10.34 -12.09 13.68
N LYS A 205 10.91 -10.93 13.36
CA LYS A 205 10.31 -9.62 13.74
C LYS A 205 8.91 -9.44 13.17
N ALA A 206 8.68 -9.83 11.91
CA ALA A 206 7.37 -9.77 11.29
C ALA A 206 6.32 -10.61 12.04
N ILE A 207 6.72 -11.81 12.50
CA ILE A 207 5.88 -12.72 13.29
C ILE A 207 5.56 -12.12 14.67
N GLU A 208 6.57 -11.57 15.35
CA GLU A 208 6.42 -10.98 16.68
C GLU A 208 5.52 -9.74 16.69
N LEU A 209 5.61 -8.92 15.63
CA LEU A 209 4.76 -7.73 15.48
C LEU A 209 3.30 -8.06 15.21
N ASP A 210 2.99 -9.24 14.68
CA ASP A 210 1.63 -9.61 14.24
C ASP A 210 1.10 -10.87 14.96
N PRO A 211 0.83 -10.80 16.27
CA PRO A 211 0.36 -11.97 17.05
C PRO A 211 -1.02 -12.48 16.61
N HIS A 212 -1.80 -11.68 15.89
CA HIS A 212 -3.19 -11.98 15.54
C HIS A 212 -3.41 -12.30 14.05
N TYR A 213 -2.36 -12.48 13.27
CA TYR A 213 -2.43 -12.77 11.82
C TYR A 213 -3.18 -11.71 11.00
N LEU A 214 -3.00 -10.44 11.35
CA LEU A 214 -3.62 -9.29 10.68
C LEU A 214 -2.70 -8.59 9.68
N ALA A 215 -1.47 -9.07 9.51
CA ALA A 215 -0.48 -8.45 8.61
C ALA A 215 0.46 -9.48 7.96
N GLY A 216 1.76 -9.40 8.26
CA GLY A 216 2.80 -10.18 7.60
C GLY A 216 3.09 -11.57 8.17
N ARG A 217 2.53 -11.94 9.32
CA ARG A 217 2.90 -13.15 10.06
C ARG A 217 2.75 -14.43 9.24
N LYS A 218 1.56 -14.70 8.72
CA LYS A 218 1.28 -15.93 7.96
C LYS A 218 2.27 -16.10 6.81
N ARG A 219 2.49 -15.03 6.06
CA ARG A 219 3.43 -15.01 4.92
C ARG A 219 4.87 -15.21 5.36
N SER A 220 5.23 -14.70 6.56
CA SER A 220 6.57 -14.86 7.14
C SER A 220 6.82 -16.29 7.60
N GLU A 221 5.86 -16.93 8.27
CA GLU A 221 5.93 -18.33 8.67
C GLU A 221 6.08 -19.25 7.44
N GLU A 222 5.29 -19.03 6.39
CA GLU A 222 5.40 -19.75 5.11
C GLU A 222 6.78 -19.56 4.47
N LEU A 223 7.30 -18.33 4.43
CA LEU A 223 8.60 -18.05 3.84
C LEU A 223 9.75 -18.64 4.66
N MET A 224 9.65 -18.68 5.99
CA MET A 224 10.65 -19.30 6.87
C MET A 224 10.87 -20.79 6.56
N THR A 225 9.81 -21.50 6.16
CA THR A 225 9.95 -22.93 5.78
C THR A 225 10.91 -23.12 4.61
N CYS A 226 11.01 -22.14 3.70
CA CYS A 226 11.94 -22.17 2.56
C CYS A 226 13.41 -21.97 2.97
N TYR A 227 13.64 -21.41 4.17
CA TYR A 227 14.98 -21.20 4.73
C TYR A 227 15.41 -22.32 5.68
N SER A 228 14.56 -23.30 6.02
CA SER A 228 14.94 -24.46 6.80
C SER A 228 15.90 -25.35 5.98
N PRO A 229 16.96 -25.90 6.58
CA PRO A 229 17.78 -26.88 5.89
C PRO A 229 16.95 -28.12 5.59
N LYS A 230 16.97 -28.56 4.35
CA LYS A 230 16.49 -29.88 3.97
C LYS A 230 17.43 -30.95 4.51
#